data_787560c38b265450cc6e5fc120bb6f03
#
_entry.id   787560c38b265450cc6e5fc120bb6f03
#
_cell.length_a   1.000
_cell.length_b   1.000
_cell.length_c   1.000
_cell.angle_alpha   90.00
_cell.angle_beta   90.00
_cell.angle_gamma   90.00
#
_symmetry.space_group_name_H-M   'P 1'
#
loop_
_entity.id
_entity.type
_entity.pdbx_description
1 polymer ?
#
loop_
_entity_poly.entity_id
_entity_poly.type
_entity_poly.pdbx_seq_one_letter_code
_entity_poly.pdbx_strand_id
1 'polypeptide(L)'
;MITKKHKEMPQILTVNKKIAIIPSVIIVVIIVGISQVSLDYTPEQIPEVEIVEEIENMIIMPVKSARPDCGPNDECYIPSYYLAIIVDTVYWINEDSAFHSVTCGQQENPDGLFDSGHIDPDEKFSYTFTDPGVYSYYCTLHPWMNGMIKVER
;
A
#
# COMPACT_ATOMS: atom_id res chain seq x y z
N MET A 1 -48.24 8.72 -6.31
CA MET A 1 -47.31 9.64 -7.02
C MET A 1 -45.99 9.60 -6.28
N ILE A 2 -45.02 8.78 -6.71
CA ILE A 2 -43.75 8.56 -6.03
C ILE A 2 -42.67 9.22 -6.89
N THR A 3 -42.16 10.35 -6.44
CA THR A 3 -41.07 11.08 -7.10
C THR A 3 -39.73 10.41 -6.82
N LYS A 4 -39.15 9.82 -7.84
CA LYS A 4 -37.84 9.18 -7.82
C LYS A 4 -36.74 10.26 -7.85
N LYS A 5 -36.04 10.43 -6.71
CA LYS A 5 -34.92 11.37 -6.58
C LYS A 5 -33.70 10.75 -7.25
N HIS A 6 -33.29 11.28 -8.40
CA HIS A 6 -32.02 10.94 -9.04
C HIS A 6 -30.85 11.42 -8.18
N LYS A 7 -30.00 10.47 -7.78
CA LYS A 7 -28.74 10.74 -7.10
C LYS A 7 -27.68 10.99 -8.16
N GLU A 8 -27.25 12.24 -8.28
CA GLU A 8 -26.16 12.61 -9.19
C GLU A 8 -24.84 11.98 -8.71
N MET A 9 -24.13 11.33 -9.65
CA MET A 9 -22.79 10.80 -9.43
C MET A 9 -21.77 11.96 -9.39
N PRO A 10 -20.78 11.91 -8.49
CA PRO A 10 -19.73 12.90 -8.49
C PRO A 10 -18.87 12.79 -9.77
N GLN A 11 -18.64 13.94 -10.38
CA GLN A 11 -17.79 14.09 -11.58
C GLN A 11 -16.34 13.77 -11.22
N ILE A 12 -15.75 12.84 -11.97
CA ILE A 12 -14.32 12.53 -11.87
C ILE A 12 -13.54 13.72 -12.41
N LEU A 13 -12.79 14.36 -11.53
CA LEU A 13 -11.91 15.48 -11.88
C LEU A 13 -10.69 14.93 -12.65
N THR A 14 -10.73 15.02 -13.99
CA THR A 14 -9.57 14.70 -14.82
C THR A 14 -8.51 15.77 -14.67
N VAL A 15 -7.42 15.42 -13.97
CA VAL A 15 -6.24 16.29 -13.87
C VAL A 15 -5.45 16.20 -15.18
N ASN A 16 -5.66 17.18 -16.08
CA ASN A 16 -4.85 17.34 -17.27
C ASN A 16 -3.45 17.84 -16.88
N LYS A 17 -2.48 16.95 -16.87
CA LYS A 17 -1.06 17.25 -16.68
C LYS A 17 -0.53 17.95 -17.94
N LYS A 18 -0.68 19.27 -18.05
CA LYS A 18 0.00 20.08 -19.07
C LYS A 18 1.47 20.20 -18.67
N ILE A 19 2.33 19.45 -19.35
CA ILE A 19 3.78 19.64 -19.29
C ILE A 19 4.06 20.98 -19.94
N ALA A 20 4.40 22.00 -19.16
CA ALA A 20 4.89 23.27 -19.67
C ALA A 20 6.34 23.10 -20.15
N ILE A 21 6.54 23.11 -21.45
CA ILE A 21 7.87 23.21 -22.06
C ILE A 21 8.33 24.64 -21.85
N ILE A 22 9.37 24.83 -21.05
CA ILE A 22 10.01 26.11 -20.81
C ILE A 22 10.80 26.46 -22.07
N PRO A 23 10.51 27.57 -22.78
CA PRO A 23 11.27 27.96 -23.95
C PRO A 23 12.68 28.42 -23.54
N SER A 24 13.69 27.92 -24.26
CA SER A 24 15.08 28.31 -24.15
C SER A 24 15.24 29.84 -24.19
N VAL A 25 15.67 30.41 -23.08
CA VAL A 25 16.07 31.82 -23.02
C VAL A 25 17.43 31.93 -23.68
N ILE A 26 17.46 32.54 -24.84
CA ILE A 26 18.70 32.94 -25.49
C ILE A 26 19.30 34.09 -24.69
N ILE A 27 20.35 33.81 -23.94
CA ILE A 27 21.13 34.82 -23.22
C ILE A 27 22.06 35.47 -24.22
N VAL A 28 21.76 36.69 -24.62
CA VAL A 28 22.70 37.58 -25.32
C VAL A 28 23.73 38.03 -24.31
N VAL A 29 24.97 37.59 -24.47
CA VAL A 29 26.10 38.02 -23.65
C VAL A 29 26.52 39.38 -24.08
N ILE A 30 26.21 40.41 -23.31
CA ILE A 30 26.83 41.74 -23.42
C ILE A 30 28.12 41.70 -22.61
N ILE A 31 29.25 41.72 -23.31
CA ILE A 31 30.57 41.80 -22.66
C ILE A 31 30.79 43.26 -22.23
N VAL A 32 30.56 43.54 -20.96
CA VAL A 32 31.10 44.73 -20.28
C VAL A 32 31.81 44.18 -19.04
N GLY A 33 33.12 44.48 -18.96
CA GLY A 33 34.00 43.91 -17.95
C GLY A 33 33.59 44.22 -16.52
N ILE A 34 33.17 43.18 -15.87
CA ILE A 34 32.99 43.16 -14.41
C ILE A 34 33.71 41.91 -13.89
N SER A 35 34.55 42.17 -12.86
CA SER A 35 35.32 41.15 -12.11
C SER A 35 34.58 39.84 -11.94
N GLN A 36 35.29 38.76 -12.23
CA GLN A 36 34.87 37.38 -12.01
C GLN A 36 34.51 37.17 -10.52
N VAL A 37 33.25 37.33 -10.16
CA VAL A 37 32.71 36.71 -8.95
C VAL A 37 32.27 35.31 -9.37
N SER A 38 33.13 34.33 -9.12
CA SER A 38 32.75 32.92 -9.21
C SER A 38 31.68 32.67 -8.15
N LEU A 39 30.43 32.67 -8.54
CA LEU A 39 29.40 32.06 -7.74
C LEU A 39 29.59 30.55 -7.89
N ASP A 40 30.29 29.94 -6.94
CA ASP A 40 30.27 28.50 -6.75
C ASP A 40 28.84 28.10 -6.36
N TYR A 41 28.00 27.91 -7.39
CA TYR A 41 26.73 27.24 -7.22
C TYR A 41 27.02 25.76 -7.03
N THR A 42 27.19 25.33 -5.78
CA THR A 42 27.08 23.93 -5.42
C THR A 42 25.59 23.61 -5.51
N PRO A 43 25.12 22.78 -6.45
CA PRO A 43 23.73 22.33 -6.36
C PRO A 43 23.61 21.58 -5.03
N GLU A 44 22.86 22.16 -4.12
CA GLU A 44 22.45 21.51 -2.88
C GLU A 44 21.82 20.19 -3.31
N GLN A 45 22.43 19.07 -2.95
CA GLN A 45 21.89 17.76 -3.22
C GLN A 45 20.56 17.71 -2.50
N ILE A 46 19.50 17.89 -3.27
CA ILE A 46 18.14 17.56 -2.80
C ILE A 46 18.25 16.11 -2.38
N PRO A 47 18.06 15.77 -1.09
CA PRO A 47 18.06 14.37 -0.69
C PRO A 47 17.05 13.67 -1.61
N GLU A 48 17.52 12.64 -2.30
CA GLU A 48 16.67 11.76 -3.08
C GLU A 48 15.60 11.27 -2.10
N VAL A 49 14.39 11.81 -2.27
CA VAL A 49 13.25 11.33 -1.52
C VAL A 49 13.09 9.90 -1.99
N GLU A 50 13.62 8.98 -1.21
CA GLU A 50 13.36 7.56 -1.36
C GLU A 50 11.84 7.43 -1.30
N ILE A 51 11.24 7.32 -2.49
CA ILE A 51 9.79 7.18 -2.63
C ILE A 51 9.48 5.87 -1.93
N VAL A 52 8.83 5.98 -0.79
CA VAL A 52 8.35 4.85 0.00
C VAL A 52 7.26 4.17 -0.85
N GLU A 53 7.66 3.31 -1.79
CA GLU A 53 6.75 2.43 -2.54
C GLU A 53 6.08 1.37 -1.63
N GLU A 54 6.44 1.37 -0.36
CA GLU A 54 6.06 0.33 0.61
C GLU A 54 4.64 0.49 1.17
N ILE A 55 3.89 1.56 0.81
CA ILE A 55 2.58 1.83 1.43
C ILE A 55 1.40 1.19 0.67
N GLU A 56 1.58 0.78 -0.58
CA GLU A 56 0.42 0.40 -1.42
C GLU A 56 -0.10 -1.02 -1.21
N ASN A 57 0.70 -1.95 -0.69
CA ASN A 57 0.33 -3.37 -0.60
C ASN A 57 0.34 -3.89 0.84
N MET A 58 -0.17 -3.10 1.79
CA MET A 58 -0.12 -3.44 3.21
C MET A 58 -1.48 -3.86 3.77
N ILE A 59 -1.43 -4.88 4.63
CA ILE A 59 -2.52 -5.33 5.48
C ILE A 59 -2.03 -5.25 6.92
N ILE A 60 -2.77 -4.57 7.76
CA ILE A 60 -2.42 -4.35 9.15
C ILE A 60 -3.20 -5.31 10.04
N MET A 61 -2.58 -5.87 11.05
CA MET A 61 -3.20 -6.50 12.20
C MET A 61 -3.21 -5.46 13.31
N PRO A 62 -4.33 -4.72 13.50
CA PRO A 62 -4.35 -3.57 14.40
C PRO A 62 -4.33 -3.97 15.86
N VAL A 63 -4.07 -3.00 16.73
CA VAL A 63 -4.14 -3.16 18.18
C VAL A 63 -5.48 -3.77 18.59
N LYS A 64 -5.44 -4.85 19.37
CA LYS A 64 -6.58 -5.65 19.86
C LYS A 64 -7.10 -6.69 18.85
N SER A 65 -6.42 -6.98 17.75
CA SER A 65 -6.80 -8.07 16.83
C SER A 65 -6.83 -9.44 17.53
N ALA A 66 -6.07 -9.61 18.61
CA ALA A 66 -6.14 -10.80 19.45
C ALA A 66 -7.47 -10.99 20.19
N ARG A 67 -8.43 -10.07 20.05
CA ARG A 67 -9.74 -10.16 20.67
C ARG A 67 -10.80 -10.57 19.65
N PRO A 68 -11.77 -11.40 20.04
CA PRO A 68 -12.78 -11.90 19.12
C PRO A 68 -13.78 -10.83 18.62
N ASP A 69 -13.82 -9.65 19.24
CA ASP A 69 -14.69 -8.54 18.85
C ASP A 69 -14.30 -7.87 17.52
N CYS A 70 -13.07 -8.07 17.03
CA CYS A 70 -12.69 -7.61 15.69
C CYS A 70 -13.30 -8.46 14.56
N GLY A 71 -13.59 -9.73 14.81
CA GLY A 71 -14.09 -10.67 13.77
C GLY A 71 -15.44 -10.26 13.16
N PRO A 72 -16.48 -9.94 13.94
CA PRO A 72 -17.79 -9.55 13.39
C PRO A 72 -17.80 -8.28 12.54
N ASN A 73 -16.76 -7.45 12.65
CA ASN A 73 -16.63 -6.20 11.92
C ASN A 73 -15.61 -6.27 10.77
N ASP A 74 -14.97 -7.43 10.53
CA ASP A 74 -13.87 -7.60 9.57
C ASP A 74 -12.67 -6.66 9.87
N GLU A 75 -12.41 -6.37 11.14
CA GLU A 75 -11.38 -5.43 11.59
C GLU A 75 -10.12 -6.11 12.16
N CYS A 76 -10.01 -7.45 12.03
CA CYS A 76 -8.85 -8.18 12.52
C CYS A 76 -7.63 -8.09 11.60
N TYR A 77 -7.88 -8.00 10.30
CA TYR A 77 -6.93 -7.61 9.26
C TYR A 77 -7.49 -6.40 8.53
N ILE A 78 -6.72 -5.37 8.32
CA ILE A 78 -7.18 -4.13 7.68
C ILE A 78 -6.29 -3.81 6.47
N PRO A 79 -6.85 -3.84 5.25
CA PRO A 79 -8.20 -4.31 4.91
C PRO A 79 -8.34 -5.84 5.04
N SER A 80 -9.55 -6.33 5.39
CA SER A 80 -9.85 -7.76 5.44
C SER A 80 -10.00 -8.40 4.05
N TYR A 81 -10.33 -7.59 3.04
CA TYR A 81 -10.33 -7.94 1.63
C TYR A 81 -9.36 -7.03 0.87
N TYR A 82 -8.40 -7.63 0.16
CA TYR A 82 -7.40 -6.91 -0.61
C TYR A 82 -7.41 -7.35 -2.07
N LEU A 83 -7.29 -6.38 -3.00
CA LEU A 83 -7.16 -6.62 -4.42
C LEU A 83 -5.70 -6.38 -4.84
N ALA A 84 -5.03 -7.42 -5.31
CA ALA A 84 -3.67 -7.39 -5.83
C ALA A 84 -3.64 -7.72 -7.32
N ILE A 85 -2.53 -7.45 -7.99
CA ILE A 85 -2.24 -7.97 -9.33
C ILE A 85 -1.12 -9.02 -9.24
N ILE A 86 -0.96 -9.82 -10.30
CA ILE A 86 0.15 -10.79 -10.36
C ILE A 86 1.49 -10.06 -10.25
N VAL A 87 2.45 -10.70 -9.55
CA VAL A 87 3.77 -10.22 -9.15
C VAL A 87 3.77 -9.16 -8.04
N ASP A 88 2.60 -8.73 -7.54
CA ASP A 88 2.55 -7.92 -6.33
C ASP A 88 3.06 -8.70 -5.12
N THR A 89 3.83 -8.02 -4.29
CA THR A 89 4.18 -8.48 -2.96
C THR A 89 3.26 -7.79 -1.96
N VAL A 90 2.48 -8.58 -1.23
CA VAL A 90 1.62 -8.09 -0.15
C VAL A 90 2.34 -8.27 1.18
N TYR A 91 2.24 -7.26 2.03
CA TYR A 91 2.86 -7.23 3.36
C TYR A 91 1.79 -7.27 4.44
N TRP A 92 1.99 -8.07 5.47
CA TRP A 92 1.18 -8.06 6.69
C TRP A 92 2.04 -7.53 7.83
N ILE A 93 1.55 -6.53 8.56
CA ILE A 93 2.24 -5.89 9.66
C ILE A 93 1.48 -6.13 10.94
N ASN A 94 2.16 -6.60 11.97
CA ASN A 94 1.57 -6.79 13.29
C ASN A 94 1.74 -5.54 14.15
N GLU A 95 0.70 -4.73 14.25
CA GLU A 95 0.64 -3.56 15.15
C GLU A 95 0.00 -3.90 16.51
N ASP A 96 -0.43 -5.16 16.73
CA ASP A 96 -0.93 -5.60 18.03
C ASP A 96 0.22 -5.97 18.96
N SER A 97 -0.05 -6.01 20.24
CA SER A 97 0.87 -6.47 21.27
C SER A 97 0.94 -8.01 21.42
N ALA A 98 0.06 -8.72 20.71
CA ALA A 98 0.00 -10.18 20.69
C ALA A 98 0.69 -10.77 19.45
N PHE A 99 1.08 -12.04 19.52
CA PHE A 99 1.53 -12.79 18.35
C PHE A 99 0.36 -13.08 17.42
N HIS A 100 0.63 -12.99 16.11
CA HIS A 100 -0.32 -13.35 15.06
C HIS A 100 0.33 -14.30 14.05
N SER A 101 -0.44 -14.78 13.09
CA SER A 101 0.07 -15.49 11.92
C SER A 101 -0.77 -15.18 10.68
N VAL A 102 -0.22 -15.48 9.51
CA VAL A 102 -0.90 -15.39 8.22
C VAL A 102 -0.69 -16.71 7.49
N THR A 103 -1.70 -17.56 7.50
CA THR A 103 -1.64 -18.90 6.93
C THR A 103 -2.70 -19.04 5.85
N CYS A 104 -2.31 -19.42 4.63
CA CYS A 104 -3.23 -19.59 3.51
C CYS A 104 -4.15 -20.80 3.69
N GLY A 105 -5.43 -20.65 3.29
CA GLY A 105 -6.48 -21.63 3.46
C GLY A 105 -7.51 -21.24 4.51
N GLN A 106 -8.03 -22.24 5.22
CA GLN A 106 -9.01 -22.06 6.30
C GLN A 106 -8.53 -22.79 7.55
N GLN A 107 -9.02 -22.38 8.72
CA GLN A 107 -8.59 -22.83 10.06
C GLN A 107 -8.27 -24.33 10.17
N GLU A 108 -9.12 -25.20 9.66
CA GLU A 108 -8.93 -26.65 9.76
C GLU A 108 -8.42 -27.29 8.46
N ASN A 109 -8.22 -26.46 7.43
CA ASN A 109 -7.81 -26.90 6.09
C ASN A 109 -6.85 -25.90 5.44
N PRO A 110 -5.60 -25.80 5.95
CA PRO A 110 -4.57 -24.98 5.31
C PRO A 110 -4.26 -25.55 3.92
N ASP A 111 -4.05 -24.70 2.92
CA ASP A 111 -3.72 -25.14 1.56
C ASP A 111 -2.20 -25.28 1.33
N GLY A 112 -1.39 -24.80 2.26
CA GLY A 112 0.06 -24.91 2.23
C GLY A 112 0.78 -23.98 1.27
N LEU A 113 0.08 -23.00 0.67
CA LEU A 113 0.70 -22.07 -0.27
C LEU A 113 1.66 -21.12 0.45
N PHE A 114 1.25 -20.56 1.58
CA PHE A 114 2.11 -19.77 2.47
C PHE A 114 1.70 -19.92 3.94
N ASP A 115 2.68 -19.78 4.80
CA ASP A 115 2.53 -19.71 6.25
C ASP A 115 3.65 -18.85 6.83
N SER A 116 3.26 -17.78 7.54
CA SER A 116 4.23 -16.87 8.17
C SER A 116 4.92 -17.45 9.39
N GLY A 117 4.37 -18.52 9.99
CA GLY A 117 4.63 -18.82 11.39
C GLY A 117 4.12 -17.69 12.30
N HIS A 118 4.72 -17.57 13.49
CA HIS A 118 4.40 -16.46 14.39
C HIS A 118 5.05 -15.17 13.92
N ILE A 119 4.28 -14.08 13.91
CA ILE A 119 4.71 -12.70 13.64
C ILE A 119 4.67 -11.97 14.98
N ASP A 120 5.82 -11.54 15.47
CA ASP A 120 5.96 -10.79 16.72
C ASP A 120 5.34 -9.37 16.58
N PRO A 121 5.04 -8.67 17.70
CA PRO A 121 4.70 -7.25 17.65
C PRO A 121 5.74 -6.44 16.87
N ASP A 122 5.26 -5.51 16.03
CA ASP A 122 6.06 -4.65 15.14
C ASP A 122 6.82 -5.39 14.03
N GLU A 123 6.61 -6.71 13.89
CA GLU A 123 7.17 -7.48 12.78
C GLU A 123 6.24 -7.56 11.58
N LYS A 124 6.81 -7.96 10.44
CA LYS A 124 6.09 -8.10 9.16
C LYS A 124 6.36 -9.44 8.50
N PHE A 125 5.37 -9.92 7.76
CA PHE A 125 5.46 -11.02 6.82
C PHE A 125 5.13 -10.51 5.42
N SER A 126 5.65 -11.14 4.38
CA SER A 126 5.29 -10.81 3.00
C SER A 126 5.20 -12.05 2.12
N TYR A 127 4.34 -11.96 1.10
CA TYR A 127 4.20 -12.99 0.08
C TYR A 127 3.96 -12.37 -1.31
N THR A 128 4.66 -12.88 -2.34
CA THR A 128 4.50 -12.44 -3.73
C THR A 128 3.59 -13.41 -4.48
N PHE A 129 2.49 -12.91 -5.03
CA PHE A 129 1.51 -13.70 -5.76
C PHE A 129 1.90 -13.85 -7.23
N THR A 130 2.07 -15.07 -7.71
CA THR A 130 2.45 -15.37 -9.11
C THR A 130 1.27 -15.78 -9.98
N ASP A 131 0.17 -16.19 -9.39
CA ASP A 131 -1.01 -16.70 -10.09
C ASP A 131 -2.26 -15.92 -9.74
N PRO A 132 -3.17 -15.66 -10.70
CA PRO A 132 -4.45 -15.05 -10.38
C PRO A 132 -5.35 -16.03 -9.65
N GLY A 133 -6.11 -15.53 -8.67
CA GLY A 133 -6.96 -16.39 -7.86
C GLY A 133 -7.59 -15.65 -6.68
N VAL A 134 -8.29 -16.41 -5.85
CA VAL A 134 -8.83 -15.94 -4.57
C VAL A 134 -8.18 -16.76 -3.47
N TYR A 135 -7.47 -16.07 -2.60
CA TYR A 135 -6.67 -16.65 -1.52
C TYR A 135 -7.26 -16.23 -0.18
N SER A 136 -7.95 -17.16 0.49
CA SER A 136 -8.35 -16.96 1.88
C SER A 136 -7.15 -17.22 2.78
N TYR A 137 -7.07 -16.50 3.89
CA TYR A 137 -6.04 -16.71 4.90
C TYR A 137 -6.61 -16.45 6.30
N TYR A 138 -5.93 -16.95 7.32
CA TYR A 138 -6.37 -16.89 8.70
C TYR A 138 -5.18 -16.81 9.67
N CYS A 139 -5.47 -16.49 10.94
CA CYS A 139 -4.50 -16.61 12.03
C CYS A 139 -4.68 -17.93 12.76
N THR A 140 -3.60 -18.71 12.90
CA THR A 140 -3.62 -20.01 13.59
C THR A 140 -3.88 -19.88 15.10
N LEU A 141 -3.57 -18.71 15.67
CA LEU A 141 -3.71 -18.44 17.12
C LEU A 141 -5.09 -17.89 17.47
N HIS A 142 -5.75 -17.20 16.52
CA HIS A 142 -7.00 -16.46 16.75
C HIS A 142 -8.04 -16.84 15.69
N PRO A 143 -8.92 -17.82 15.95
CA PRO A 143 -9.84 -18.40 14.96
C PRO A 143 -10.82 -17.41 14.31
N TRP A 144 -11.04 -16.28 14.93
CA TRP A 144 -11.89 -15.20 14.40
C TRP A 144 -11.22 -14.30 13.38
N MET A 145 -9.88 -14.36 13.27
CA MET A 145 -9.12 -13.55 12.32
C MET A 145 -9.05 -14.24 10.97
N ASN A 146 -9.77 -13.69 10.01
CA ASN A 146 -9.79 -14.18 8.63
C ASN A 146 -9.64 -13.01 7.66
N GLY A 147 -9.04 -13.26 6.53
CA GLY A 147 -8.91 -12.30 5.44
C GLY A 147 -8.92 -12.96 4.08
N MET A 148 -8.96 -12.15 3.03
CA MET A 148 -9.01 -12.62 1.66
C MET A 148 -8.23 -11.69 0.73
N ILE A 149 -7.45 -12.27 -0.17
CA ILE A 149 -6.82 -11.55 -1.27
C ILE A 149 -7.37 -12.08 -2.59
N LYS A 150 -7.81 -11.17 -3.46
CA LYS A 150 -8.11 -11.46 -4.86
C LYS A 150 -6.95 -10.97 -5.71
N VAL A 151 -6.33 -11.86 -6.47
CA VAL A 151 -5.24 -11.54 -7.40
C VAL A 151 -5.78 -11.54 -8.82
N GLU A 152 -5.61 -10.43 -9.52
CA GLU A 152 -5.99 -10.26 -10.93
C GLU A 152 -4.75 -10.22 -11.85
N ARG A 153 -4.97 -10.30 -13.15
CA ARG A 153 -3.91 -10.21 -14.18
C ARG A 153 -3.63 -8.77 -14.55
#